data_20bcee5582de2ae964c2e73a7ea91dda
#
_entry.id   20bcee5582de2ae964c2e73a7ea91dda
#
_cell.length_a   1.000
_cell.length_b   1.000
_cell.length_c   1.000
_cell.angle_alpha   90.00
_cell.angle_beta   90.00
_cell.angle_gamma   90.00
#
_symmetry.space_group_name_H-M   'P 1'
#
loop_
_entity.id
_entity.type
_entity.pdbx_description
1 polymer ?
#
loop_
_entity_poly.entity_id
_entity_poly.type
_entity_poly.pdbx_seq_one_letter_code
_entity_poly.pdbx_strand_id
1 'polypeptide(L)'
;MFKHISELLNNFVPKQDEWKVKLFNNWDKVLGSLSDKVVILKVERNFLLLGVTHPAWAHEMYMLSDVLREKINSLFEYERIKYIRFQVIKKQTLNLKDTAKLFLNSKHNNTEPKKVSLNSVEYSNLGKIKDDELKSLLKDFYFKSKKEKYVK
;
A
#
# COMPACT_ATOMS: atom_id res chain seq x y z
N MET A 1 -21.33 -13.92 2.24
CA MET A 1 -20.48 -13.82 1.04
C MET A 1 -19.05 -13.33 1.31
N PHE A 2 -18.84 -12.55 2.35
CA PHE A 2 -17.48 -12.06 2.74
C PHE A 2 -16.60 -13.09 3.45
N LYS A 3 -17.14 -14.18 3.98
CA LYS A 3 -16.35 -15.23 4.66
C LYS A 3 -15.33 -15.93 3.77
N HIS A 4 -15.67 -16.17 2.51
CA HIS A 4 -14.76 -16.85 1.57
C HIS A 4 -13.55 -16.00 1.16
N ILE A 5 -13.68 -14.67 1.11
CA ILE A 5 -12.57 -13.77 0.75
C ILE A 5 -11.60 -13.67 1.93
N SER A 6 -12.10 -13.62 3.17
CA SER A 6 -11.24 -13.59 4.36
C SER A 6 -10.46 -14.89 4.55
N GLU A 7 -11.05 -16.04 4.24
CA GLU A 7 -10.35 -17.34 4.31
C GLU A 7 -9.26 -17.46 3.24
N LEU A 8 -9.52 -16.99 2.02
CA LEU A 8 -8.51 -16.94 0.96
C LEU A 8 -7.37 -15.98 1.30
N LEU A 9 -7.68 -14.83 1.88
CA LEU A 9 -6.68 -13.85 2.30
C LEU A 9 -5.81 -14.37 3.45
N ASN A 10 -6.37 -15.11 4.40
CA ASN A 10 -5.62 -15.69 5.51
C ASN A 10 -4.54 -16.69 5.04
N ASN A 11 -4.79 -17.40 3.94
CA ASN A 11 -3.82 -18.36 3.40
C ASN A 11 -2.68 -17.71 2.61
N PHE A 12 -2.88 -16.48 2.12
CA PHE A 12 -1.90 -15.75 1.29
C PHE A 12 -1.19 -14.60 1.99
N VAL A 13 -1.69 -14.17 3.16
CA VAL A 13 -1.12 -13.03 3.88
C VAL A 13 -0.03 -13.51 4.84
N PRO A 14 1.19 -12.98 4.78
CA PRO A 14 2.22 -13.28 5.77
C PRO A 14 1.75 -12.85 7.16
N LYS A 15 2.16 -13.60 8.18
CA LYS A 15 1.81 -13.33 9.60
C LYS A 15 2.01 -11.88 10.05
N GLN A 16 2.93 -11.16 9.42
CA GLN A 16 3.17 -9.74 9.69
C GLN A 16 2.01 -8.82 9.29
N ASP A 17 1.15 -9.25 8.38
CA ASP A 17 0.04 -8.48 7.83
C ASP A 17 -1.35 -8.96 8.26
N GLU A 18 -1.44 -9.97 9.14
CA GLU A 18 -2.71 -10.49 9.67
C GLU A 18 -3.58 -9.40 10.31
N TRP A 19 -2.96 -8.42 10.93
CA TRP A 19 -3.66 -7.28 11.52
C TRP A 19 -4.41 -6.43 10.48
N LYS A 20 -3.92 -6.36 9.24
CA LYS A 20 -4.60 -5.66 8.15
C LYS A 20 -5.89 -6.38 7.78
N VAL A 21 -5.88 -7.70 7.74
CA VAL A 21 -7.07 -8.51 7.49
C VAL A 21 -8.09 -8.30 8.62
N LYS A 22 -7.63 -8.27 9.86
CA LYS A 22 -8.48 -7.98 11.03
C LYS A 22 -9.11 -6.59 10.94
N LEU A 23 -8.35 -5.59 10.51
CA LEU A 23 -8.86 -4.24 10.27
C LEU A 23 -9.97 -4.23 9.22
N PHE A 24 -9.78 -4.91 8.07
CA PHE A 24 -10.79 -4.99 7.02
C PHE A 24 -12.08 -5.67 7.46
N ASN A 25 -11.95 -6.81 8.12
CA ASN A 25 -13.10 -7.57 8.57
C ASN A 25 -13.96 -6.81 9.60
N ASN A 26 -13.36 -5.88 10.32
CA ASN A 26 -14.06 -5.06 11.31
C ASN A 26 -14.30 -3.61 10.85
N TRP A 27 -14.02 -3.29 9.58
CA TRP A 27 -14.13 -1.92 9.07
C TRP A 27 -15.53 -1.33 9.24
N ASP A 28 -16.55 -2.11 8.90
CA ASP A 28 -17.94 -1.70 9.06
C ASP A 28 -18.33 -1.46 10.51
N LYS A 29 -17.75 -2.20 11.44
CA LYS A 29 -17.97 -2.01 12.89
C LYS A 29 -17.30 -0.73 13.41
N VAL A 30 -16.14 -0.40 12.87
CA VAL A 30 -15.38 0.81 13.26
C VAL A 30 -16.07 2.07 12.77
N LEU A 31 -16.49 2.09 11.51
CA LEU A 31 -17.10 3.24 10.87
C LEU A 31 -18.61 3.31 11.03
N GLY A 32 -19.29 2.18 11.21
CA GLY A 32 -20.74 2.11 11.25
C GLY A 32 -21.37 2.69 9.98
N SER A 33 -22.24 3.67 10.14
CA SER A 33 -22.93 4.34 9.01
C SER A 33 -22.01 5.12 8.06
N LEU A 34 -20.77 5.36 8.46
CA LEU A 34 -19.78 6.06 7.64
C LEU A 34 -19.02 5.13 6.68
N SER A 35 -19.22 3.83 6.80
CA SER A 35 -18.52 2.83 5.96
C SER A 35 -18.77 3.00 4.46
N ASP A 36 -19.96 3.51 4.09
CA ASP A 36 -20.33 3.80 2.69
C ASP A 36 -19.66 5.06 2.13
N LYS A 37 -19.12 5.91 2.99
CA LYS A 37 -18.54 7.21 2.62
C LYS A 37 -17.01 7.19 2.60
N VAL A 38 -16.40 6.23 3.26
CA VAL A 38 -14.97 6.15 3.49
C VAL A 38 -14.44 4.80 3.07
N VAL A 39 -13.41 4.78 2.24
CA VAL A 39 -12.73 3.57 1.80
C VAL A 39 -11.27 3.59 2.21
N ILE A 40 -10.70 2.43 2.45
CA ILE A 40 -9.28 2.29 2.71
C ILE A 40 -8.54 2.30 1.37
N LEU A 41 -7.67 3.28 1.16
CA LEU A 41 -6.83 3.38 -0.04
C LEU A 41 -5.47 2.71 0.17
N LYS A 42 -4.86 2.90 1.34
CA LYS A 42 -3.55 2.36 1.65
C LYS A 42 -3.40 2.10 3.13
N VAL A 43 -2.76 1.01 3.49
CA VAL A 43 -2.39 0.67 4.86
C VAL A 43 -0.90 0.37 4.91
N GLU A 44 -0.19 1.11 5.71
CA GLU A 44 1.22 0.89 6.03
C GLU A 44 1.37 0.55 7.51
N ARG A 45 2.59 0.32 7.99
CA ARG A 45 2.85 -0.14 9.36
C ARG A 45 2.16 0.69 10.45
N ASN A 46 2.15 2.02 10.30
CA ASN A 46 1.61 2.96 11.27
C ASN A 46 0.76 4.08 10.64
N PHE A 47 0.47 3.94 9.35
CA PHE A 47 -0.18 4.96 8.55
C PHE A 47 -1.37 4.39 7.78
N LEU A 48 -2.48 5.11 7.77
CA LEU A 48 -3.69 4.76 7.08
C LEU A 48 -4.10 5.91 6.16
N LEU A 49 -4.25 5.62 4.87
CA LEU A 49 -4.81 6.55 3.89
C LEU A 49 -6.25 6.16 3.57
N LEU A 50 -7.16 7.07 3.81
CA LEU A 50 -8.59 6.89 3.60
C LEU A 50 -9.08 7.75 2.43
N GLY A 51 -9.90 7.18 1.57
CA GLY A 51 -10.57 7.86 0.48
C GLY A 51 -11.98 8.29 0.88
N VAL A 52 -12.36 9.51 0.54
CA VAL A 52 -13.70 10.04 0.71
C VAL A 52 -14.21 10.63 -0.60
N THR A 53 -15.52 10.62 -0.80
CA THR A 53 -16.11 11.04 -2.08
C THR A 53 -16.34 12.55 -2.21
N HIS A 54 -16.29 13.27 -1.09
CA HIS A 54 -16.57 14.70 -1.08
C HIS A 54 -15.66 15.44 -0.09
N PRO A 55 -15.19 16.65 -0.41
CA PRO A 55 -14.32 17.44 0.47
C PRO A 55 -14.91 17.72 1.85
N ALA A 56 -16.23 17.92 1.95
CA ALA A 56 -16.88 18.10 3.25
C ALA A 56 -16.70 16.87 4.15
N TRP A 57 -16.80 15.67 3.62
CA TRP A 57 -16.51 14.43 4.36
C TRP A 57 -15.04 14.35 4.78
N ALA A 58 -14.11 14.81 3.94
CA ALA A 58 -12.70 14.86 4.30
C ALA A 58 -12.47 15.74 5.52
N HIS A 59 -13.13 16.89 5.57
CA HIS A 59 -13.04 17.81 6.70
C HIS A 59 -13.64 17.22 7.98
N GLU A 60 -14.85 16.67 7.90
CA GLU A 60 -15.52 15.99 9.01
C GLU A 60 -14.69 14.85 9.59
N MET A 61 -14.19 13.98 8.71
CA MET A 61 -13.36 12.85 9.10
C MET A 61 -12.01 13.27 9.66
N TYR A 62 -11.46 14.39 9.20
CA TYR A 62 -10.25 14.96 9.77
C TYR A 62 -10.46 15.40 11.21
N MET A 63 -11.59 16.07 11.50
CA MET A 63 -11.96 16.46 12.87
C MET A 63 -12.19 15.26 13.79
N LEU A 64 -12.65 14.14 13.24
CA LEU A 64 -12.87 12.88 13.95
C LEU A 64 -11.67 11.92 13.92
N SER A 65 -10.54 12.36 13.37
CA SER A 65 -9.38 11.48 13.12
C SER A 65 -8.83 10.84 14.39
N ASP A 66 -8.80 11.53 15.50
CA ASP A 66 -8.33 11.00 16.78
C ASP A 66 -9.26 9.91 17.32
N VAL A 67 -10.57 10.16 17.30
CA VAL A 67 -11.59 9.17 17.70
C VAL A 67 -11.54 7.94 16.80
N LEU A 68 -11.37 8.16 15.50
CA LEU A 68 -11.25 7.08 14.54
C LEU A 68 -9.98 6.25 14.77
N ARG A 69 -8.87 6.91 15.06
CA ARG A 69 -7.60 6.25 15.39
C ARG A 69 -7.73 5.40 16.65
N GLU A 70 -8.35 5.91 17.70
CA GLU A 70 -8.61 5.17 18.93
C GLU A 70 -9.49 3.94 18.68
N LYS A 71 -10.57 4.10 17.93
CA LYS A 71 -11.45 2.98 17.56
C LYS A 71 -10.74 1.90 16.74
N ILE A 72 -9.89 2.30 15.81
CA ILE A 72 -9.09 1.36 15.02
C ILE A 72 -8.09 0.64 15.92
N ASN A 73 -7.36 1.37 16.76
CA ASN A 73 -6.37 0.79 17.65
C ASN A 73 -6.99 -0.10 18.74
N SER A 74 -8.23 0.15 19.15
CA SER A 74 -8.96 -0.73 20.08
C SER A 74 -9.21 -2.14 19.57
N LEU A 75 -9.09 -2.37 18.26
CA LEU A 75 -9.15 -3.72 17.67
C LEU A 75 -7.87 -4.54 17.92
N PHE A 76 -6.80 -3.87 18.31
CA PHE A 76 -5.47 -4.47 18.49
C PHE A 76 -5.01 -4.38 19.94
N GLU A 77 -4.08 -5.23 20.32
CA GLU A 77 -3.49 -5.25 21.66
C GLU A 77 -2.56 -4.05 21.93
N TYR A 78 -2.06 -3.44 20.86
CA TYR A 78 -1.16 -2.29 20.90
C TYR A 78 -1.44 -1.31 19.77
N GLU A 79 -1.00 -0.06 19.93
CA GLU A 79 -1.21 0.99 18.96
C GLU A 79 -0.53 0.67 17.63
N ARG A 80 -1.34 0.39 16.60
CA ARG A 80 -0.88 0.09 15.24
C ARG A 80 -0.85 1.32 14.36
N ILE A 81 -1.92 2.12 14.40
CA ILE A 81 -2.09 3.28 13.55
C ILE A 81 -1.77 4.54 14.35
N LYS A 82 -0.77 5.27 13.89
CA LYS A 82 -0.37 6.57 14.46
C LYS A 82 -0.89 7.75 13.65
N TYR A 83 -0.99 7.56 12.34
CA TYR A 83 -1.37 8.62 11.42
C TYR A 83 -2.49 8.17 10.50
N ILE A 84 -3.49 9.04 10.34
CA ILE A 84 -4.57 8.86 9.37
C ILE A 84 -4.56 10.08 8.46
N ARG A 85 -4.65 9.85 7.15
CA ARG A 85 -4.85 10.91 6.15
C ARG A 85 -6.08 10.61 5.32
N PHE A 86 -6.68 11.68 4.79
CA PHE A 86 -7.87 11.62 3.98
C PHE A 86 -7.57 12.19 2.60
N GLN A 87 -8.07 11.53 1.58
CA GLN A 87 -7.95 11.93 0.18
C GLN A 87 -9.33 11.92 -0.47
N VAL A 88 -9.66 13.00 -1.17
CA VAL A 88 -10.91 13.04 -1.96
C VAL A 88 -10.72 12.22 -3.22
N ILE A 89 -11.63 11.27 -3.44
CA ILE A 89 -11.63 10.37 -4.60
C ILE A 89 -12.94 10.50 -5.39
N LYS A 90 -12.87 10.16 -6.67
CA LYS A 90 -14.08 10.13 -7.51
C LYS A 90 -14.95 8.93 -7.11
N LYS A 91 -16.28 9.11 -7.15
CA LYS A 91 -17.27 8.10 -6.74
C LYS A 91 -17.13 6.74 -7.45
N GLN A 92 -16.51 6.72 -8.62
CA GLN A 92 -16.27 5.51 -9.40
C GLN A 92 -15.24 4.55 -8.77
N THR A 93 -14.42 5.02 -7.83
CA THR A 93 -13.36 4.24 -7.18
C THR A 93 -13.85 3.47 -5.94
N LEU A 94 -15.13 3.60 -5.59
CA LEU A 94 -15.71 2.98 -4.39
C LEU A 94 -16.09 1.49 -4.56
N ASN A 95 -15.77 0.87 -5.68
CA ASN A 95 -16.02 -0.56 -5.84
C ASN A 95 -15.11 -1.38 -4.91
N LEU A 96 -15.72 -2.07 -3.96
CA LEU A 96 -15.07 -2.98 -3.00
C LEU A 96 -14.13 -4.02 -3.66
N LYS A 97 -14.36 -4.34 -4.95
CA LYS A 97 -13.48 -5.21 -5.73
C LYS A 97 -12.13 -4.57 -6.04
N ASP A 98 -12.09 -3.24 -6.13
CA ASP A 98 -10.85 -2.50 -6.41
C ASP A 98 -10.04 -2.28 -5.14
N THR A 99 -10.67 -2.16 -3.97
CA THR A 99 -9.98 -2.08 -2.69
C THR A 99 -9.25 -3.39 -2.36
N ALA A 100 -9.85 -4.54 -2.62
CA ALA A 100 -9.18 -5.84 -2.46
C ALA A 100 -7.98 -5.98 -3.42
N LYS A 101 -8.10 -5.51 -4.68
CA LYS A 101 -6.98 -5.46 -5.64
C LYS A 101 -5.86 -4.51 -5.21
N LEU A 102 -6.20 -3.35 -4.65
CA LEU A 102 -5.22 -2.40 -4.12
C LEU A 102 -4.44 -3.01 -2.94
N PHE A 103 -5.07 -3.88 -2.16
CA PHE A 103 -4.41 -4.59 -1.07
C PHE A 103 -3.46 -5.69 -1.53
N LEU A 104 -3.88 -6.45 -2.54
CA LEU A 104 -3.03 -7.46 -3.15
C LEU A 104 -1.87 -6.81 -3.93
N ASN A 105 -2.11 -5.64 -4.53
CA ASN A 105 -1.12 -4.89 -5.29
C ASN A 105 -0.21 -4.02 -4.41
N SER A 106 -0.52 -3.75 -3.14
CA SER A 106 0.40 -3.07 -2.23
C SER A 106 1.66 -3.90 -1.91
N LYS A 107 1.65 -5.20 -2.22
CA LYS A 107 2.85 -6.04 -2.26
C LYS A 107 3.68 -5.88 -3.55
N HIS A 108 3.07 -5.36 -4.59
CA HIS A 108 3.70 -5.05 -5.85
C HIS A 108 3.29 -3.65 -6.27
N ASN A 109 3.82 -2.61 -5.63
CA ASN A 109 4.25 -1.47 -6.41
C ASN A 109 5.44 -1.95 -7.26
N ASN A 110 5.16 -2.92 -8.14
CA ASN A 110 5.73 -2.88 -9.44
C ASN A 110 5.09 -1.65 -10.12
N THR A 111 5.53 -0.43 -9.76
CA THR A 111 5.89 0.46 -10.83
C THR A 111 6.61 -0.48 -11.77
N GLU A 112 5.99 -0.80 -12.92
CA GLU A 112 6.74 -1.37 -14.03
C GLU A 112 8.08 -0.67 -13.96
N PRO A 113 9.20 -1.39 -13.84
CA PRO A 113 10.48 -0.73 -13.80
C PRO A 113 10.47 0.10 -15.07
N LYS A 114 10.33 1.43 -14.97
CA LYS A 114 10.71 2.32 -16.06
C LYS A 114 11.99 1.68 -16.50
N LYS A 115 12.00 1.12 -17.73
CA LYS A 115 13.15 0.41 -18.27
C LYS A 115 14.33 1.30 -17.96
N VAL A 116 15.08 0.97 -16.92
CA VAL A 116 16.27 1.70 -16.54
C VAL A 116 17.24 1.34 -17.64
N SER A 117 17.20 2.12 -18.71
CA SER A 117 18.14 1.97 -19.81
C SER A 117 19.47 2.45 -19.29
N LEU A 118 20.47 1.60 -19.41
CA LEU A 118 21.85 1.99 -19.21
C LEU A 118 22.19 3.08 -20.22
N ASN A 119 22.82 4.16 -19.76
CA ASN A 119 23.35 5.19 -20.63
C ASN A 119 24.42 4.58 -21.54
N SER A 120 24.59 5.13 -22.75
CA SER A 120 25.58 4.67 -23.72
C SER A 120 27.00 4.56 -23.16
N VAL A 121 27.36 5.45 -22.23
CA VAL A 121 28.67 5.46 -21.53
C VAL A 121 28.77 4.27 -20.56
N GLU A 122 27.70 3.94 -19.84
CA GLU A 122 27.64 2.80 -18.91
C GLU A 122 27.73 1.48 -19.67
N TYR A 123 27.09 1.38 -20.83
CA TYR A 123 27.16 0.24 -21.74
C TYR A 123 28.58 0.05 -22.28
N SER A 124 29.25 1.14 -22.66
CA SER A 124 30.62 1.13 -23.16
C SER A 124 31.60 0.66 -22.07
N ASN A 125 31.42 1.10 -20.84
CA ASN A 125 32.27 0.71 -19.71
C ASN A 125 32.09 -0.77 -19.32
N LEU A 126 30.86 -1.29 -19.39
CA LEU A 126 30.58 -2.71 -19.19
C LEU A 126 31.16 -3.59 -20.30
N GLY A 127 31.25 -3.06 -21.53
CA GLY A 127 31.88 -3.75 -22.65
C GLY A 127 33.39 -3.97 -22.52
N LYS A 128 34.08 -3.19 -21.69
CA LYS A 128 35.51 -3.30 -21.42
C LYS A 128 35.89 -4.42 -20.44
N ILE A 129 34.89 -5.00 -19.75
CA ILE A 129 35.09 -6.08 -18.77
C ILE A 129 35.14 -7.41 -19.52
N LYS A 130 36.26 -8.12 -19.40
CA LYS A 130 36.46 -9.42 -20.08
C LYS A 130 35.83 -10.59 -19.35
N ASP A 131 35.49 -10.43 -18.08
CA ASP A 131 34.87 -11.46 -17.25
C ASP A 131 33.35 -11.33 -17.31
N ASP A 132 32.68 -12.30 -17.91
CA ASP A 132 31.23 -12.31 -18.09
C ASP A 132 30.46 -12.40 -16.76
N GLU A 133 31.01 -13.08 -15.77
CA GLU A 133 30.42 -13.23 -14.44
C GLU A 133 30.45 -11.90 -13.67
N LEU A 134 31.61 -11.23 -13.69
CA LEU A 134 31.78 -9.89 -13.10
C LEU A 134 30.91 -8.84 -13.83
N LYS A 135 30.79 -8.94 -15.13
CA LYS A 135 29.94 -8.07 -15.95
C LYS A 135 28.47 -8.20 -15.58
N SER A 136 27.98 -9.42 -15.35
CA SER A 136 26.61 -9.70 -14.92
C SER A 136 26.35 -9.14 -13.53
N LEU A 137 27.26 -9.38 -12.57
CA LEU A 137 27.14 -8.87 -11.20
C LEU A 137 27.14 -7.33 -11.13
N LEU A 138 28.00 -6.68 -11.92
CA LEU A 138 28.04 -5.21 -11.98
C LEU A 138 26.77 -4.63 -12.63
N LYS A 139 26.23 -5.31 -13.63
CA LYS A 139 24.99 -4.93 -14.27
C LYS A 139 23.84 -4.98 -13.25
N ASP A 140 23.71 -6.05 -12.48
CA ASP A 140 22.69 -6.21 -11.46
C ASP A 140 22.86 -5.19 -10.32
N PHE A 141 24.07 -4.94 -9.89
CA PHE A 141 24.39 -3.90 -8.90
C PHE A 141 24.00 -2.51 -9.38
N TYR A 142 24.27 -2.18 -10.63
CA TYR A 142 23.89 -0.91 -11.24
C TYR A 142 22.38 -0.70 -11.31
N PHE A 143 21.64 -1.73 -11.71
CA PHE A 143 20.18 -1.68 -11.71
C PHE A 143 19.60 -1.54 -10.31
N LYS A 144 20.20 -2.21 -9.33
CA LYS A 144 19.77 -2.15 -7.94
C LYS A 144 20.01 -0.78 -7.31
N SER A 145 21.19 -0.19 -7.53
CA SER A 145 21.55 1.13 -7.02
C SER A 145 20.73 2.26 -7.65
N LYS A 146 20.37 2.14 -8.93
CA LYS A 146 19.46 3.10 -9.57
C LYS A 146 18.04 3.00 -9.02
N LYS A 147 17.56 1.79 -8.69
CA LYS A 147 16.25 1.63 -8.02
C LYS A 147 16.21 2.36 -6.67
N GLU A 148 17.25 2.30 -5.88
CA GLU A 148 17.30 2.95 -4.56
C GLU A 148 17.32 4.49 -4.65
N LYS A 149 17.91 5.07 -5.69
CA LYS A 149 17.93 6.53 -5.91
C LYS A 149 16.55 7.13 -6.26
N TYR A 150 15.61 6.34 -6.77
CA TYR A 150 14.28 6.80 -7.15
C TYR A 150 13.19 6.52 -6.11
N VAL A 151 13.55 5.96 -4.95
CA VAL A 151 12.65 5.63 -3.83
C VAL A 151 12.69 6.68 -2.70
N LYS A 152 13.41 7.80 -2.90
CA LYS A 152 13.36 8.94 -1.96
C LYS A 152 12.28 9.93 -2.34
#